data_72b1553dfc3d4d916f2b64511d24dc1d
#
_entry.id   72b1553dfc3d4d916f2b64511d24dc1d
#
_cell.length_a   1.000
_cell.length_b   1.000
_cell.length_c   1.000
_cell.angle_alpha   90.00
_cell.angle_beta   90.00
_cell.angle_gamma   90.00
#
_symmetry.space_group_name_H-M   'P 1'
#
loop_
_entity.id
_entity.type
_entity.pdbx_description
1 polymer ?
#
loop_
_entity_poly.entity_id
_entity_poly.type
_entity_poly.pdbx_seq_one_letter_code
_entity_poly.pdbx_strand_id
1 'polypeptide(L)'
;MVRLLRWLFAFIIIVVSVCGCTRMSRTSVFDCVPSDVVSVKAVDFERMICAAGIEVPADCVMSDSLYMRVAGLSVPPAVRDAFMSVVGAAFDDIDLKHVISFTTASGADVLAVGVTDEDALIGALSRMTCVGSDGVHHEDGFACVSLHGCMVALRDGVCFMSSSINAVNDALAVASSSPVASLPGVFDFLNDDGVVRLAVNCGRSPMSYLGGVARWLCVETDVTGESVRLDAKVIDSNGAIDSIGVNFAEIDTSFLRFVPEDASVTVAFGRFDGNVRALSMLLGRFTPVYMRVADGTTALFAMPVGDAEAVAADAPGAWDVATITRVPSSVVDSCLHQYAESAGAQVYKIGDSLSTYSDNGNERCYFGAYGNDVVFAVNRPISPDYVNSGGDDFQGRRLVMNVNIPLGSVLQRAWRLDSGLTFNVSLYACRLTACISFDNDSGRPLADLLRLPMFYDAHERFKAHAGL
;
A
#
# COMPACT_ATOMS: atom_id res chain seq x y z
N MET A 1 15.32 0.45 -11.97
CA MET A 1 15.15 0.73 -10.54
C MET A 1 14.04 1.73 -10.25
N VAL A 2 13.99 2.93 -10.86
CA VAL A 2 12.89 3.90 -10.72
C VAL A 2 11.53 3.26 -11.03
N ARG A 3 11.42 2.39 -12.04
CA ARG A 3 10.20 1.62 -12.32
C ARG A 3 9.80 0.68 -11.18
N LEU A 4 10.76 0.05 -10.53
CA LEU A 4 10.52 -0.86 -9.39
C LEU A 4 9.97 -0.09 -8.19
N LEU A 5 10.63 1.01 -7.81
CA LEU A 5 10.15 1.87 -6.73
C LEU A 5 8.76 2.45 -7.03
N ARG A 6 8.50 2.90 -8.28
CA ARG A 6 7.17 3.36 -8.69
C ARG A 6 6.10 2.27 -8.54
N TRP A 7 6.40 1.01 -8.88
CA TRP A 7 5.46 -0.11 -8.69
C TRP A 7 5.23 -0.43 -7.21
N LEU A 8 6.28 -0.34 -6.40
CA LEU A 8 6.20 -0.60 -4.97
C LEU A 8 5.44 0.50 -4.24
N PHE A 9 5.72 1.76 -4.58
CA PHE A 9 4.91 2.89 -4.11
C PHE A 9 3.46 2.79 -4.61
N ALA A 10 3.23 2.35 -5.85
CA ALA A 10 1.87 2.10 -6.35
C ALA A 10 1.15 0.99 -5.55
N PHE A 11 1.86 -0.07 -5.15
CA PHE A 11 1.31 -1.11 -4.28
C PHE A 11 0.93 -0.56 -2.90
N ILE A 12 1.78 0.30 -2.31
CA ILE A 12 1.49 0.97 -1.03
C ILE A 12 0.34 1.96 -1.18
N ILE A 13 0.30 2.71 -2.30
CA ILE A 13 -0.82 3.60 -2.62
C ILE A 13 -2.13 2.80 -2.68
N ILE A 14 -2.14 1.64 -3.33
CA ILE A 14 -3.30 0.76 -3.38
C ILE A 14 -3.69 0.31 -1.97
N VAL A 15 -2.72 -0.05 -1.13
CA VAL A 15 -2.96 -0.47 0.26
C VAL A 15 -3.39 0.71 1.13
N VAL A 16 -2.72 1.87 1.07
CA VAL A 16 -3.10 3.10 1.79
C VAL A 16 -4.43 3.67 1.27
N SER A 17 -4.71 3.56 -0.03
CA SER A 17 -6.02 3.96 -0.61
C SER A 17 -7.19 3.11 -0.13
N VAL A 18 -6.92 2.09 0.65
CA VAL A 18 -7.88 1.08 0.99
C VAL A 18 -8.23 1.00 2.49
N CYS A 19 -7.85 1.89 3.37
CA CYS A 19 -7.98 1.68 4.81
C CYS A 19 -8.65 2.72 5.73
N GLY A 20 -9.47 2.44 6.76
CA GLY A 20 -9.95 3.09 7.89
C GLY A 20 -11.07 2.90 8.81
N CYS A 21 -11.48 3.12 9.97
CA CYS A 21 -12.07 3.24 11.04
C CYS A 21 -12.95 3.24 12.17
N THR A 22 -13.64 3.57 13.14
CA THR A 22 -14.12 3.12 14.46
C THR A 22 -15.44 3.65 15.03
N ARG A 23 -15.85 3.27 16.11
CA ARG A 23 -16.86 2.85 17.08
C ARG A 23 -17.89 3.89 17.61
N MET A 24 -19.18 3.66 17.60
CA MET A 24 -20.09 3.59 18.75
C MET A 24 -21.59 3.37 18.41
N SER A 25 -22.34 2.87 19.38
CA SER A 25 -23.61 2.21 19.39
C SER A 25 -24.87 3.04 19.08
N ARG A 26 -25.49 2.71 18.05
CA ARG A 26 -26.89 2.50 17.66
C ARG A 26 -26.84 1.28 16.76
N THR A 27 -27.78 0.92 15.94
CA THR A 27 -27.58 -0.15 14.95
C THR A 27 -26.21 0.06 14.31
N SER A 28 -25.23 -0.80 14.61
CA SER A 28 -23.87 -0.56 14.19
C SER A 28 -23.89 -0.55 12.66
N VAL A 29 -23.24 0.41 12.00
CA VAL A 29 -23.16 0.42 10.53
C VAL A 29 -22.67 -0.94 10.03
N PHE A 30 -21.88 -1.67 10.82
CA PHE A 30 -21.43 -3.04 10.55
C PHE A 30 -22.57 -4.10 10.55
N ASP A 31 -23.70 -3.84 11.23
CA ASP A 31 -24.87 -4.73 11.19
C ASP A 31 -25.57 -4.70 9.83
N CYS A 32 -25.26 -3.67 9.02
CA CYS A 32 -25.80 -3.50 7.68
C CYS A 32 -24.85 -3.98 6.57
N VAL A 33 -23.63 -4.45 6.90
CA VAL A 33 -22.65 -4.96 5.95
C VAL A 33 -22.80 -6.47 5.81
N PRO A 34 -23.05 -7.03 4.61
CA PRO A 34 -23.14 -8.48 4.42
C PRO A 34 -21.84 -9.20 4.77
N SER A 35 -21.93 -10.38 5.39
CA SER A 35 -20.73 -11.19 5.72
C SER A 35 -20.05 -11.80 4.49
N ASP A 36 -20.74 -11.81 3.35
CA ASP A 36 -20.27 -12.43 2.11
C ASP A 36 -19.64 -11.43 1.12
N VAL A 37 -19.30 -10.22 1.58
CA VAL A 37 -18.62 -9.20 0.79
C VAL A 37 -17.22 -9.61 0.33
N VAL A 38 -16.72 -8.96 -0.72
CA VAL A 38 -15.34 -9.11 -1.20
C VAL A 38 -14.37 -8.37 -0.28
N SER A 39 -14.74 -7.18 0.17
CA SER A 39 -13.94 -6.37 1.10
C SER A 39 -14.83 -5.45 1.92
N VAL A 40 -14.37 -5.14 3.11
CA VAL A 40 -14.94 -4.10 3.98
C VAL A 40 -13.83 -3.14 4.36
N LYS A 41 -14.12 -1.88 4.25
CA LYS A 41 -13.26 -0.80 4.65
C LYS A 41 -14.01 0.12 5.60
N ALA A 42 -13.44 0.32 6.73
CA ALA A 42 -13.96 1.19 7.76
C ALA A 42 -13.03 2.40 8.01
N VAL A 43 -13.48 3.69 8.03
CA VAL A 43 -12.70 4.96 8.05
C VAL A 43 -13.05 5.87 9.22
N ASP A 44 -12.07 6.31 10.03
CA ASP A 44 -12.14 7.53 10.85
C ASP A 44 -11.81 8.75 10.00
N PHE A 45 -12.80 9.28 9.34
CA PHE A 45 -12.59 10.40 8.43
C PHE A 45 -12.20 11.69 9.18
N GLU A 46 -12.63 11.86 10.44
CA GLU A 46 -12.19 12.98 11.26
C GLU A 46 -10.68 12.94 11.53
N ARG A 47 -10.16 11.76 11.99
CA ARG A 47 -8.72 11.60 12.18
C ARG A 47 -7.93 11.74 10.89
N MET A 48 -8.48 11.27 9.79
CA MET A 48 -7.84 11.37 8.48
C MET A 48 -7.70 12.82 8.01
N ILE A 49 -8.73 13.65 8.11
CA ILE A 49 -8.67 15.07 7.77
C ILE A 49 -7.76 15.85 8.74
N CYS A 50 -7.80 15.54 10.03
CA CYS A 50 -6.87 16.11 11.01
C CYS A 50 -5.41 15.75 10.69
N ALA A 51 -5.12 14.48 10.35
CA ALA A 51 -3.80 14.03 9.96
C ALA A 51 -3.31 14.66 8.64
N ALA A 52 -4.22 15.05 7.76
CA ALA A 52 -3.92 15.85 6.58
C ALA A 52 -3.71 17.34 6.89
N GLY A 53 -3.95 17.76 8.16
CA GLY A 53 -3.82 19.14 8.59
C GLY A 53 -4.87 20.07 8.00
N ILE A 54 -6.04 19.53 7.69
CA ILE A 54 -7.18 20.32 7.21
C ILE A 54 -7.93 20.85 8.43
N GLU A 55 -7.93 22.16 8.58
CA GLU A 55 -8.78 22.86 9.55
C GLU A 55 -10.16 23.08 8.90
N VAL A 56 -11.20 22.52 9.49
CA VAL A 56 -12.54 22.53 8.93
C VAL A 56 -13.43 23.56 9.63
N PRO A 57 -13.70 24.70 9.00
CA PRO A 57 -15.04 25.27 9.03
C PRO A 57 -15.85 24.62 7.91
N ALA A 58 -17.07 24.18 8.19
CA ALA A 58 -17.94 23.43 7.28
C ALA A 58 -18.09 24.07 5.87
N ASP A 59 -17.97 25.37 5.78
CA ASP A 59 -18.17 26.13 4.52
C ASP A 59 -16.98 26.06 3.55
N CYS A 60 -15.77 25.66 3.99
CA CYS A 60 -14.54 25.66 3.19
C CYS A 60 -14.16 24.28 2.66
N VAL A 61 -14.71 23.21 3.23
CA VAL A 61 -14.33 21.82 2.99
C VAL A 61 -14.50 21.40 1.53
N MET A 62 -15.57 21.81 0.91
CA MET A 62 -15.95 21.38 -0.44
C MET A 62 -15.06 21.93 -1.56
N SER A 63 -14.31 23.01 -1.31
CA SER A 63 -13.44 23.64 -2.31
C SER A 63 -11.95 23.28 -2.15
N ASP A 64 -11.54 22.66 -1.04
CA ASP A 64 -10.15 22.32 -0.80
C ASP A 64 -9.76 21.06 -1.60
N SER A 65 -8.73 21.21 -2.47
CA SER A 65 -8.21 20.12 -3.27
C SER A 65 -7.60 18.99 -2.43
N LEU A 66 -7.07 19.30 -1.25
CA LEU A 66 -6.52 18.31 -0.32
C LEU A 66 -7.63 17.48 0.32
N TYR A 67 -8.74 18.14 0.74
CA TYR A 67 -9.91 17.46 1.25
C TYR A 67 -10.49 16.46 0.23
N MET A 68 -10.60 16.88 -1.06
CA MET A 68 -11.05 15.99 -2.12
C MET A 68 -10.12 14.80 -2.36
N ARG A 69 -8.81 14.95 -2.13
CA ARG A 69 -7.86 13.83 -2.19
C ARG A 69 -8.03 12.88 -1.00
N VAL A 70 -8.20 13.40 0.20
CA VAL A 70 -8.48 12.61 1.40
C VAL A 70 -9.80 11.85 1.23
N ALA A 71 -10.86 12.52 0.76
CA ALA A 71 -12.12 11.86 0.44
C ALA A 71 -11.95 10.77 -0.64
N GLY A 72 -11.12 11.02 -1.66
CA GLY A 72 -10.80 10.02 -2.69
C GLY A 72 -10.05 8.78 -2.18
N LEU A 73 -9.36 8.87 -1.03
CA LEU A 73 -8.77 7.72 -0.37
C LEU A 73 -9.82 6.88 0.39
N SER A 74 -10.84 7.52 0.92
CA SER A 74 -11.81 6.90 1.83
C SER A 74 -13.03 6.30 1.13
N VAL A 75 -13.37 6.79 -0.07
CA VAL A 75 -14.65 6.51 -0.73
C VAL A 75 -14.44 6.03 -2.18
N PRO A 76 -15.20 5.03 -2.66
CA PRO A 76 -15.17 4.66 -4.08
C PRO A 76 -15.44 5.86 -4.99
N PRO A 77 -14.68 6.03 -6.09
CA PRO A 77 -14.81 7.21 -6.97
C PRO A 77 -16.23 7.44 -7.46
N ALA A 78 -16.99 6.39 -7.75
CA ALA A 78 -18.35 6.46 -8.26
C ALA A 78 -19.37 7.05 -7.25
N VAL A 79 -19.07 6.97 -5.95
CA VAL A 79 -19.97 7.47 -4.89
C VAL A 79 -19.43 8.70 -4.16
N ARG A 80 -18.17 9.09 -4.48
CA ARG A 80 -17.50 10.21 -3.81
C ARG A 80 -18.29 11.51 -3.86
N ASP A 81 -18.81 11.87 -5.04
CA ASP A 81 -19.49 13.16 -5.21
C ASP A 81 -20.84 13.19 -4.47
N ALA A 82 -21.53 12.05 -4.38
CA ALA A 82 -22.71 11.89 -3.55
C ALA A 82 -22.37 12.03 -2.06
N PHE A 83 -21.31 11.34 -1.59
CA PHE A 83 -20.82 11.44 -0.22
C PHE A 83 -20.45 12.87 0.14
N MET A 84 -19.68 13.56 -0.70
CA MET A 84 -19.29 14.94 -0.45
C MET A 84 -20.49 15.89 -0.37
N SER A 85 -21.51 15.65 -1.18
CA SER A 85 -22.75 16.43 -1.14
C SER A 85 -23.54 16.14 0.14
N VAL A 86 -23.62 14.90 0.59
CA VAL A 86 -24.26 14.50 1.84
C VAL A 86 -23.54 15.13 3.03
N VAL A 87 -22.20 15.02 3.10
CA VAL A 87 -21.37 15.64 4.14
C VAL A 87 -21.53 17.17 4.14
N GLY A 88 -21.49 17.80 2.98
CA GLY A 88 -21.67 19.27 2.86
C GLY A 88 -23.07 19.76 3.25
N ALA A 89 -24.10 18.91 3.12
CA ALA A 89 -25.47 19.26 3.46
C ALA A 89 -25.80 19.14 4.95
N ALA A 90 -25.14 18.22 5.67
CA ALA A 90 -25.46 17.84 7.05
C ALA A 90 -24.20 17.39 7.82
N PHE A 91 -23.14 18.17 7.78
CA PHE A 91 -21.84 17.83 8.38
C PHE A 91 -21.94 17.44 9.85
N ASP A 92 -22.73 18.19 10.63
CA ASP A 92 -22.88 17.97 12.07
C ASP A 92 -23.76 16.73 12.41
N ASP A 93 -24.52 16.24 11.43
CA ASP A 93 -25.44 15.12 11.60
C ASP A 93 -24.88 13.78 11.10
N ILE A 94 -23.68 13.78 10.54
CA ILE A 94 -23.03 12.59 9.99
C ILE A 94 -21.90 12.13 10.90
N ASP A 95 -21.90 10.84 11.25
CA ASP A 95 -20.82 10.23 12.00
C ASP A 95 -19.61 9.95 11.09
N LEU A 96 -18.71 10.93 11.00
CA LEU A 96 -17.49 10.84 10.21
C LEU A 96 -16.42 9.93 10.82
N LYS A 97 -16.61 9.47 12.08
CA LYS A 97 -15.75 8.43 12.68
C LYS A 97 -16.07 7.04 12.15
N HIS A 98 -17.23 6.85 11.54
CA HIS A 98 -17.74 5.56 11.12
C HIS A 98 -18.18 5.56 9.65
N VAL A 99 -17.25 5.95 8.77
CA VAL A 99 -17.43 5.85 7.32
C VAL A 99 -17.05 4.46 6.87
N ILE A 100 -17.98 3.63 6.43
CA ILE A 100 -17.74 2.27 5.98
C ILE A 100 -17.99 2.16 4.48
N SER A 101 -17.03 1.61 3.74
CA SER A 101 -17.29 1.20 2.37
C SER A 101 -17.05 -0.29 2.22
N PHE A 102 -17.86 -0.96 1.40
CA PHE A 102 -17.69 -2.38 1.13
C PHE A 102 -18.01 -2.70 -0.32
N THR A 103 -17.35 -3.74 -0.82
CA THR A 103 -17.61 -4.27 -2.15
C THR A 103 -18.43 -5.54 -2.01
N THR A 104 -19.61 -5.55 -2.58
CA THR A 104 -20.52 -6.71 -2.55
C THR A 104 -19.95 -7.90 -3.32
N ALA A 105 -20.54 -9.07 -3.13
CA ALA A 105 -20.19 -10.27 -3.91
C ALA A 105 -20.40 -10.09 -5.43
N SER A 106 -21.28 -9.18 -5.85
CA SER A 106 -21.48 -8.82 -7.26
C SER A 106 -20.45 -7.81 -7.80
N GLY A 107 -19.55 -7.32 -6.94
CA GLY A 107 -18.53 -6.32 -7.31
C GLY A 107 -19.00 -4.87 -7.27
N ALA A 108 -20.18 -4.60 -6.72
CA ALA A 108 -20.68 -3.24 -6.56
C ALA A 108 -20.17 -2.62 -5.24
N ASP A 109 -19.74 -1.37 -5.29
CA ASP A 109 -19.29 -0.63 -4.13
C ASP A 109 -20.46 0.08 -3.44
N VAL A 110 -20.52 -0.04 -2.13
CA VAL A 110 -21.49 0.63 -1.25
C VAL A 110 -20.72 1.41 -0.19
N LEU A 111 -21.12 2.64 0.05
CA LEU A 111 -20.71 3.43 1.19
C LEU A 111 -21.84 3.49 2.19
N ALA A 112 -21.52 3.35 3.46
CA ALA A 112 -22.45 3.49 4.57
C ALA A 112 -21.86 4.39 5.65
N VAL A 113 -22.67 5.32 6.19
CA VAL A 113 -22.30 6.23 7.27
C VAL A 113 -23.40 6.31 8.31
N GLY A 114 -23.03 6.46 9.56
CA GLY A 114 -23.96 6.74 10.63
C GLY A 114 -24.56 8.15 10.50
N VAL A 115 -25.84 8.29 10.82
CA VAL A 115 -26.57 9.57 10.82
C VAL A 115 -27.17 9.78 12.19
N THR A 116 -26.90 10.93 12.80
CA THR A 116 -27.39 11.28 14.13
C THR A 116 -28.82 11.84 14.10
N ASP A 117 -29.15 12.58 13.03
CA ASP A 117 -30.49 13.14 12.79
C ASP A 117 -30.93 12.86 11.33
N GLU A 118 -31.75 11.81 11.16
CA GLU A 118 -32.26 11.43 9.82
C GLU A 118 -33.18 12.50 9.23
N ASP A 119 -34.02 13.13 10.06
CA ASP A 119 -34.98 14.14 9.59
C ASP A 119 -34.26 15.39 9.10
N ALA A 120 -33.19 15.81 9.80
CA ALA A 120 -32.34 16.91 9.36
C ALA A 120 -31.68 16.60 8.01
N LEU A 121 -31.10 15.39 7.85
CA LEU A 121 -30.46 14.97 6.59
C LEU A 121 -31.48 14.85 5.46
N ILE A 122 -32.67 14.25 5.68
CA ILE A 122 -33.75 14.18 4.68
C ILE A 122 -34.17 15.58 4.27
N GLY A 123 -34.33 16.52 5.21
CA GLY A 123 -34.62 17.91 4.94
C GLY A 123 -33.55 18.61 4.12
N ALA A 124 -32.28 18.31 4.37
CA ALA A 124 -31.15 18.84 3.59
C ALA A 124 -31.15 18.29 2.16
N LEU A 125 -31.27 16.97 1.99
CA LEU A 125 -31.33 16.32 0.68
C LEU A 125 -32.54 16.78 -0.14
N SER A 126 -33.70 16.97 0.51
CA SER A 126 -34.89 17.51 -0.15
C SER A 126 -34.67 18.92 -0.72
N ARG A 127 -33.92 19.77 -0.01
CA ARG A 127 -33.56 21.11 -0.49
C ARG A 127 -32.61 21.07 -1.69
N MET A 128 -31.69 20.11 -1.72
CA MET A 128 -30.73 19.96 -2.82
C MET A 128 -31.39 19.47 -4.09
N THR A 129 -32.40 18.60 -3.98
CA THR A 129 -33.09 17.97 -5.13
C THR A 129 -34.23 18.79 -5.69
N CYS A 130 -34.73 19.82 -5.00
CA CYS A 130 -35.81 20.70 -5.49
C CYS A 130 -35.53 21.48 -6.78
N VAL A 131 -34.34 21.37 -7.36
CA VAL A 131 -33.93 22.07 -8.59
C VAL A 131 -34.07 21.23 -9.86
N GLY A 132 -34.47 19.94 -9.75
CA GLY A 132 -34.68 19.14 -10.97
C GLY A 132 -34.94 17.67 -10.73
N SER A 133 -36.20 17.29 -10.72
CA SER A 133 -36.75 15.91 -10.72
C SER A 133 -36.60 15.10 -9.43
N ASP A 134 -37.59 14.25 -9.20
CA ASP A 134 -37.62 13.13 -8.28
C ASP A 134 -37.13 13.43 -6.85
N GLY A 135 -37.95 14.11 -6.06
CA GLY A 135 -37.70 14.40 -4.65
C GLY A 135 -37.40 13.14 -3.81
N VAL A 136 -37.16 13.31 -2.54
CA VAL A 136 -36.97 12.15 -1.61
C VAL A 136 -38.21 11.28 -1.64
N HIS A 137 -38.06 10.01 -1.98
CA HIS A 137 -39.09 8.99 -1.97
C HIS A 137 -39.04 8.22 -0.66
N HIS A 138 -40.20 7.85 -0.13
CA HIS A 138 -40.30 6.98 1.04
C HIS A 138 -40.90 5.64 0.61
N GLU A 139 -40.15 4.57 0.79
CA GLU A 139 -40.55 3.19 0.44
C GLU A 139 -40.22 2.27 1.62
N ASP A 140 -41.16 1.37 1.97
CA ASP A 140 -40.98 0.24 2.90
C ASP A 140 -40.10 0.53 4.16
N GLY A 141 -40.24 1.73 4.72
CA GLY A 141 -39.53 2.14 5.96
C GLY A 141 -38.14 2.70 5.74
N PHE A 142 -37.77 3.11 4.53
CA PHE A 142 -36.57 3.89 4.25
C PHE A 142 -36.87 5.09 3.37
N ALA A 143 -36.02 6.12 3.44
CA ALA A 143 -36.05 7.27 2.56
C ALA A 143 -34.95 7.14 1.50
N CYS A 144 -35.25 7.45 0.24
CA CYS A 144 -34.26 7.38 -0.81
C CYS A 144 -34.31 8.56 -1.80
N VAL A 145 -33.16 8.87 -2.39
CA VAL A 145 -33.00 9.93 -3.40
C VAL A 145 -31.88 9.58 -4.37
N SER A 146 -32.00 10.01 -5.63
CA SER A 146 -30.89 9.94 -6.59
C SER A 146 -30.05 11.21 -6.53
N LEU A 147 -28.73 11.06 -6.29
CA LEU A 147 -27.79 12.16 -6.18
C LEU A 147 -26.52 11.83 -6.97
N HIS A 148 -26.14 12.67 -7.95
CA HIS A 148 -24.98 12.43 -8.81
C HIS A 148 -24.93 11.06 -9.50
N GLY A 149 -26.10 10.49 -9.83
CA GLY A 149 -26.18 9.15 -10.41
C GLY A 149 -26.00 7.99 -9.41
N CYS A 150 -25.95 8.31 -8.12
CA CYS A 150 -25.95 7.34 -7.04
C CYS A 150 -27.30 7.31 -6.36
N MET A 151 -27.73 6.14 -5.91
CA MET A 151 -28.81 5.97 -4.97
C MET A 151 -28.28 6.30 -3.57
N VAL A 152 -28.92 7.22 -2.89
CA VAL A 152 -28.73 7.52 -1.47
C VAL A 152 -29.98 7.03 -0.73
N ALA A 153 -29.83 6.15 0.25
CA ALA A 153 -30.93 5.60 1.04
C ALA A 153 -30.63 5.73 2.53
N LEU A 154 -31.65 6.09 3.32
CA LEU A 154 -31.55 6.25 4.77
C LEU A 154 -32.48 5.26 5.47
N ARG A 155 -31.94 4.54 6.45
CA ARG A 155 -32.70 3.63 7.29
C ARG A 155 -32.02 3.42 8.65
N ASP A 156 -32.79 3.51 9.73
CA ASP A 156 -32.37 3.15 11.09
C ASP A 156 -31.07 3.83 11.55
N GLY A 157 -30.85 5.10 11.19
CA GLY A 157 -29.63 5.86 11.53
C GLY A 157 -28.45 5.57 10.63
N VAL A 158 -28.64 4.94 9.45
CA VAL A 158 -27.58 4.67 8.48
C VAL A 158 -27.95 5.21 7.10
N CYS A 159 -27.02 5.95 6.50
CA CYS A 159 -27.12 6.43 5.13
C CYS A 159 -26.25 5.56 4.22
N PHE A 160 -26.84 4.98 3.19
CA PHE A 160 -26.20 4.13 2.17
C PHE A 160 -26.08 4.89 0.86
N MET A 161 -24.96 4.74 0.17
CA MET A 161 -24.71 5.33 -1.13
C MET A 161 -24.06 4.33 -2.08
N SER A 162 -24.65 4.13 -3.27
CA SER A 162 -24.09 3.30 -4.33
C SER A 162 -24.61 3.70 -5.69
N SER A 163 -23.83 3.48 -6.73
CA SER A 163 -24.28 3.55 -8.12
C SER A 163 -25.17 2.34 -8.51
N SER A 164 -25.23 1.30 -7.67
CA SER A 164 -26.06 0.12 -7.87
C SER A 164 -27.22 0.08 -6.89
N ILE A 165 -28.44 0.24 -7.39
CA ILE A 165 -29.67 0.15 -6.59
C ILE A 165 -29.80 -1.25 -5.93
N ASN A 166 -29.39 -2.32 -6.64
CA ASN A 166 -29.45 -3.68 -6.08
C ASN A 166 -28.52 -3.82 -4.86
N ALA A 167 -27.31 -3.22 -4.91
CA ALA A 167 -26.38 -3.26 -3.81
C ALA A 167 -26.89 -2.48 -2.57
N VAL A 168 -27.61 -1.37 -2.77
CA VAL A 168 -28.29 -0.66 -1.68
C VAL A 168 -29.42 -1.52 -1.10
N ASN A 169 -30.23 -2.14 -1.94
CA ASN A 169 -31.30 -3.04 -1.49
C ASN A 169 -30.75 -4.24 -0.72
N ASP A 170 -29.65 -4.84 -1.20
CA ASP A 170 -28.96 -5.92 -0.49
C ASP A 170 -28.47 -5.45 0.89
N ALA A 171 -27.88 -4.25 1.00
CA ALA A 171 -27.45 -3.66 2.27
C ALA A 171 -28.64 -3.41 3.20
N LEU A 172 -29.74 -2.87 2.70
CA LEU A 172 -30.97 -2.66 3.46
C LEU A 172 -31.60 -3.98 3.94
N ALA A 173 -31.40 -5.08 3.21
CA ALA A 173 -31.93 -6.40 3.54
C ALA A 173 -31.05 -7.20 4.53
N VAL A 174 -29.83 -6.76 4.83
CA VAL A 174 -28.84 -7.52 5.66
C VAL A 174 -29.33 -7.77 7.08
N ALA A 175 -30.21 -6.92 7.63
CA ALA A 175 -30.84 -7.17 8.94
C ALA A 175 -31.55 -8.53 9.06
N SER A 176 -31.85 -9.19 7.94
CA SER A 176 -32.43 -10.54 7.86
C SER A 176 -31.44 -11.64 7.46
N SER A 177 -30.15 -11.32 7.27
CA SER A 177 -29.08 -12.23 6.87
C SER A 177 -27.93 -12.22 7.89
N SER A 178 -26.77 -12.81 7.55
CA SER A 178 -25.59 -12.78 8.41
C SER A 178 -24.76 -11.52 8.12
N PRO A 179 -24.72 -10.53 9.03
CA PRO A 179 -23.88 -9.35 8.87
C PRO A 179 -22.40 -9.66 9.13
N VAL A 180 -21.50 -8.77 8.69
CA VAL A 180 -20.05 -8.87 9.01
C VAL A 180 -19.80 -8.82 10.53
N ALA A 181 -20.67 -8.16 11.27
CA ALA A 181 -20.68 -8.17 12.73
C ALA A 181 -20.85 -9.57 13.35
N SER A 182 -21.33 -10.56 12.58
CA SER A 182 -21.39 -11.97 13.01
C SER A 182 -20.07 -12.72 12.86
N LEU A 183 -19.02 -12.10 12.34
CA LEU A 183 -17.66 -12.64 12.20
C LEU A 183 -16.75 -12.00 13.26
N PRO A 184 -16.62 -12.58 14.49
CA PRO A 184 -16.01 -11.87 15.63
C PRO A 184 -14.61 -11.34 15.34
N GLY A 185 -13.75 -12.13 14.72
CA GLY A 185 -12.37 -11.71 14.45
C GLY A 185 -12.26 -10.58 13.41
N VAL A 186 -13.16 -10.56 12.42
CA VAL A 186 -13.22 -9.50 11.41
C VAL A 186 -13.83 -8.24 12.00
N PHE A 187 -14.92 -8.41 12.76
CA PHE A 187 -15.59 -7.31 13.44
C PHE A 187 -14.68 -6.62 14.45
N ASP A 188 -14.02 -7.38 15.32
CA ASP A 188 -13.08 -6.84 16.31
C ASP A 188 -11.96 -6.06 15.64
N PHE A 189 -11.42 -6.60 14.54
CA PHE A 189 -10.42 -5.90 13.75
C PHE A 189 -10.95 -4.60 13.15
N LEU A 190 -12.13 -4.62 12.51
CA LEU A 190 -12.72 -3.44 11.86
C LEU A 190 -13.18 -2.38 12.86
N ASN A 191 -13.38 -2.75 14.10
CA ASN A 191 -13.91 -1.93 15.17
C ASN A 191 -12.85 -1.46 16.18
N ASP A 192 -11.59 -1.73 15.96
CA ASP A 192 -10.47 -1.30 16.80
C ASP A 192 -10.02 0.15 16.50
N ASP A 193 -9.03 0.74 17.19
CA ASP A 193 -8.64 2.16 17.13
C ASP A 193 -7.55 2.49 16.09
N GLY A 194 -7.83 2.60 14.81
CA GLY A 194 -6.91 3.06 13.78
C GLY A 194 -7.53 4.11 12.87
N VAL A 195 -6.73 4.80 12.09
CA VAL A 195 -7.25 5.76 11.12
C VAL A 195 -7.94 5.01 10.00
N VAL A 196 -7.40 3.83 9.64
CA VAL A 196 -7.78 3.11 8.45
C VAL A 196 -7.73 1.59 8.61
N ARG A 197 -8.86 0.85 8.37
CA ARG A 197 -8.90 -0.61 8.39
C ARG A 197 -9.61 -1.22 7.21
N LEU A 198 -8.95 -2.22 6.63
CA LEU A 198 -9.45 -2.99 5.52
C LEU A 198 -9.44 -4.47 5.87
N ALA A 199 -10.55 -5.13 5.67
CA ALA A 199 -10.65 -6.58 5.65
C ALA A 199 -11.04 -7.05 4.26
N VAL A 200 -10.18 -7.85 3.61
CA VAL A 200 -10.42 -8.44 2.28
C VAL A 200 -10.65 -9.93 2.43
N ASN A 201 -11.77 -10.43 1.95
CA ASN A 201 -12.06 -11.85 1.91
C ASN A 201 -11.17 -12.54 0.86
N CYS A 202 -10.19 -13.32 1.31
CA CYS A 202 -9.22 -13.97 0.42
C CYS A 202 -9.87 -14.90 -0.59
N GLY A 203 -10.95 -15.59 -0.21
CA GLY A 203 -11.64 -16.53 -1.10
C GLY A 203 -12.51 -15.87 -2.17
N ARG A 204 -12.82 -14.59 -2.04
CA ARG A 204 -13.65 -13.82 -2.99
C ARG A 204 -12.88 -12.75 -3.75
N SER A 205 -11.59 -12.62 -3.50
CA SER A 205 -10.70 -11.62 -4.09
C SER A 205 -9.63 -12.27 -4.98
N PRO A 206 -8.93 -11.51 -5.83
CA PRO A 206 -7.75 -11.98 -6.54
C PRO A 206 -6.62 -12.48 -5.61
N MET A 207 -6.73 -12.24 -4.31
CA MET A 207 -5.79 -12.69 -3.27
C MET A 207 -6.09 -14.10 -2.75
N SER A 208 -6.85 -14.91 -3.48
CA SER A 208 -7.21 -16.30 -3.11
C SER A 208 -5.98 -17.19 -2.84
N TYR A 209 -4.80 -16.82 -3.33
CA TYR A 209 -3.53 -17.49 -3.03
C TYR A 209 -3.06 -17.32 -1.57
N LEU A 210 -3.59 -16.35 -0.82
CA LEU A 210 -3.29 -16.12 0.61
C LEU A 210 -4.12 -17.02 1.53
N GLY A 211 -5.11 -17.75 1.02
CA GLY A 211 -5.92 -18.65 1.82
C GLY A 211 -7.26 -18.97 1.17
N GLY A 212 -8.07 -19.78 1.83
CA GLY A 212 -9.42 -20.15 1.39
C GLY A 212 -10.49 -19.11 1.75
N VAL A 213 -11.76 -19.44 1.47
CA VAL A 213 -12.95 -18.59 1.66
C VAL A 213 -13.14 -18.11 3.12
N ALA A 214 -12.54 -18.83 4.09
CA ALA A 214 -12.67 -18.50 5.52
C ALA A 214 -11.56 -17.56 6.03
N ARG A 215 -10.70 -17.01 5.16
CA ARG A 215 -9.58 -16.16 5.55
C ARG A 215 -9.74 -14.73 5.06
N TRP A 216 -9.27 -13.82 5.90
CA TRP A 216 -9.35 -12.39 5.65
C TRP A 216 -7.95 -11.77 5.75
N LEU A 217 -7.54 -11.06 4.72
CA LEU A 217 -6.40 -10.17 4.80
C LEU A 217 -6.86 -8.88 5.49
N CYS A 218 -6.34 -8.63 6.67
CA CYS A 218 -6.61 -7.45 7.48
C CYS A 218 -5.44 -6.50 7.38
N VAL A 219 -5.72 -5.27 6.97
CA VAL A 219 -4.73 -4.21 6.81
C VAL A 219 -5.16 -3.00 7.64
N GLU A 220 -4.30 -2.58 8.54
CA GLU A 220 -4.46 -1.39 9.36
C GLU A 220 -3.48 -0.32 8.89
N THR A 221 -3.95 0.92 8.81
CA THR A 221 -3.09 2.09 8.60
C THR A 221 -3.27 3.04 9.75
N ASP A 222 -2.19 3.50 10.33
CA ASP A 222 -2.18 4.52 11.36
C ASP A 222 -1.32 5.71 10.93
N VAL A 223 -1.65 6.88 11.46
CA VAL A 223 -0.94 8.13 11.20
C VAL A 223 -0.49 8.70 12.52
N THR A 224 0.82 8.79 12.71
CA THR A 224 1.43 9.28 13.94
C THR A 224 2.39 10.41 13.61
N GLY A 225 2.22 11.58 14.22
CA GLY A 225 3.14 12.73 14.19
C GLY A 225 3.88 12.97 12.87
N GLU A 226 4.88 12.15 12.56
CA GLU A 226 5.77 12.29 11.39
C GLU A 226 5.70 11.12 10.42
N SER A 227 4.85 10.13 10.67
CA SER A 227 4.82 8.90 9.86
C SER A 227 3.42 8.39 9.54
N VAL A 228 3.32 7.72 8.40
CA VAL A 228 2.20 6.85 8.02
C VAL A 228 2.67 5.41 8.13
N ARG A 229 2.02 4.64 9.00
CA ARG A 229 2.36 3.24 9.26
C ARG A 229 1.25 2.31 8.77
N LEU A 230 1.65 1.19 8.21
CA LEU A 230 0.76 0.13 7.74
C LEU A 230 1.14 -1.18 8.43
N ASP A 231 0.12 -1.94 8.83
CA ASP A 231 0.23 -3.27 9.38
C ASP A 231 -0.74 -4.21 8.66
N ALA A 232 -0.26 -5.36 8.19
CA ALA A 232 -1.10 -6.33 7.51
C ALA A 232 -0.90 -7.74 8.08
N LYS A 233 -2.00 -8.45 8.29
CA LYS A 233 -2.04 -9.83 8.79
C LYS A 233 -3.18 -10.60 8.11
N VAL A 234 -3.08 -11.92 8.08
CA VAL A 234 -4.17 -12.81 7.67
C VAL A 234 -4.80 -13.39 8.92
N ILE A 235 -6.12 -13.35 9.02
CA ILE A 235 -6.89 -13.95 10.11
C ILE A 235 -7.98 -14.87 9.55
N ASP A 236 -8.43 -15.82 10.38
CA ASP A 236 -9.68 -16.53 10.13
C ASP A 236 -10.90 -15.74 10.65
N SER A 237 -12.11 -16.27 10.49
CA SER A 237 -13.35 -15.65 10.97
C SER A 237 -13.42 -15.47 12.48
N ASN A 238 -12.60 -16.18 13.26
CA ASN A 238 -12.52 -16.08 14.72
C ASN A 238 -11.40 -15.17 15.20
N GLY A 239 -10.57 -14.63 14.30
CA GLY A 239 -9.45 -13.76 14.61
C GLY A 239 -8.13 -14.48 14.84
N ALA A 240 -8.06 -15.81 14.65
CA ALA A 240 -6.80 -16.53 14.75
C ALA A 240 -5.86 -16.12 13.60
N ILE A 241 -4.65 -15.68 13.97
CA ILE A 241 -3.65 -15.22 13.00
C ILE A 241 -3.06 -16.42 12.26
N ASP A 242 -3.01 -16.31 10.94
CA ASP A 242 -2.41 -17.30 10.07
C ASP A 242 -1.14 -16.76 9.39
N SER A 243 -0.37 -17.65 8.81
CA SER A 243 0.77 -17.28 7.96
C SER A 243 0.26 -16.48 6.75
N ILE A 244 1.00 -15.44 6.35
CA ILE A 244 0.71 -14.69 5.12
C ILE A 244 0.95 -15.57 3.87
N GLY A 245 1.24 -16.86 4.04
CA GLY A 245 1.42 -17.82 2.94
C GLY A 245 2.66 -17.57 2.11
N VAL A 246 3.64 -16.87 2.66
CA VAL A 246 4.83 -16.44 1.94
C VAL A 246 5.92 -17.48 2.11
N ASN A 247 6.39 -18.00 0.98
CA ASN A 247 7.42 -19.02 0.93
C ASN A 247 8.85 -18.42 1.02
N PHE A 248 9.05 -17.43 1.90
CA PHE A 248 10.37 -16.90 2.20
C PHE A 248 10.91 -17.50 3.50
N ALA A 249 12.16 -17.95 3.49
CA ALA A 249 12.91 -18.21 4.69
C ALA A 249 13.27 -16.91 5.42
N GLU A 250 13.77 -17.02 6.66
CA GLU A 250 14.32 -15.86 7.36
C GLU A 250 15.59 -15.34 6.69
N ILE A 251 15.82 -14.03 6.79
CA ILE A 251 17.00 -13.36 6.26
C ILE A 251 18.21 -13.72 7.11
N ASP A 252 19.28 -14.21 6.46
CA ASP A 252 20.60 -14.29 7.05
C ASP A 252 21.29 -12.94 6.90
N THR A 253 21.63 -12.30 8.01
CA THR A 253 22.18 -10.94 8.05
C THR A 253 23.62 -10.82 7.56
N SER A 254 24.28 -11.92 7.21
CA SER A 254 25.68 -11.93 6.75
C SER A 254 25.93 -11.06 5.50
N PHE A 255 24.88 -10.77 4.71
CA PHE A 255 24.98 -9.89 3.55
C PHE A 255 25.25 -8.43 3.92
N LEU A 256 24.93 -8.00 5.15
CA LEU A 256 25.11 -6.60 5.59
C LEU A 256 26.55 -6.11 5.48
N ARG A 257 27.53 -7.02 5.56
CA ARG A 257 28.94 -6.69 5.33
C ARG A 257 29.26 -6.16 3.94
N PHE A 258 28.33 -6.30 2.99
CA PHE A 258 28.45 -5.77 1.63
C PHE A 258 27.68 -4.48 1.40
N VAL A 259 26.78 -4.11 2.33
CA VAL A 259 25.90 -2.96 2.17
C VAL A 259 26.59 -1.70 2.66
N PRO A 260 26.88 -0.72 1.78
CA PRO A 260 27.44 0.55 2.20
C PRO A 260 26.49 1.33 3.13
N GLU A 261 27.06 2.12 4.05
CA GLU A 261 26.26 2.97 4.95
C GLU A 261 25.47 4.06 4.20
N ASP A 262 25.96 4.48 3.03
CA ASP A 262 25.34 5.46 2.15
C ASP A 262 24.33 4.85 1.14
N ALA A 263 23.98 3.57 1.29
CA ALA A 263 22.99 2.92 0.45
C ALA A 263 21.62 3.59 0.63
N SER A 264 21.11 4.18 -0.44
CA SER A 264 19.80 4.84 -0.45
C SER A 264 18.64 3.86 -0.60
N VAL A 265 18.89 2.69 -1.14
CA VAL A 265 17.90 1.62 -1.31
C VAL A 265 18.54 0.30 -0.91
N THR A 266 17.89 -0.44 -0.03
CA THR A 266 18.26 -1.82 0.32
C THR A 266 17.01 -2.69 0.25
N VAL A 267 17.09 -3.79 -0.50
CA VAL A 267 16.07 -4.85 -0.51
C VAL A 267 16.75 -6.15 -0.18
N ALA A 268 16.25 -6.88 0.81
CA ALA A 268 16.76 -8.19 1.15
C ALA A 268 15.60 -9.16 1.38
N PHE A 269 15.79 -10.41 1.01
CA PHE A 269 14.84 -11.48 1.28
C PHE A 269 15.57 -12.81 1.46
N GLY A 270 15.01 -13.66 2.32
CA GLY A 270 15.49 -15.03 2.51
C GLY A 270 15.20 -15.91 1.30
N ARG A 271 15.64 -17.17 1.33
CA ARG A 271 15.36 -18.13 0.25
C ARG A 271 13.85 -18.18 -0.03
N PHE A 272 13.52 -18.14 -1.30
CA PHE A 272 12.13 -18.18 -1.76
C PHE A 272 11.79 -19.52 -2.42
N ASP A 273 10.83 -20.23 -1.86
CA ASP A 273 10.39 -21.55 -2.35
C ASP A 273 9.07 -21.48 -3.15
N GLY A 274 8.68 -20.31 -3.65
CA GLY A 274 7.41 -20.06 -4.30
C GLY A 274 7.47 -19.77 -5.81
N ASN A 275 6.38 -19.24 -6.36
CA ASN A 275 6.27 -18.91 -7.79
C ASN A 275 7.12 -17.68 -8.16
N VAL A 276 8.06 -17.88 -9.07
CA VAL A 276 9.07 -16.90 -9.51
C VAL A 276 8.51 -15.61 -10.11
N ARG A 277 7.28 -15.61 -10.63
CA ARG A 277 6.71 -14.45 -11.33
C ARG A 277 6.67 -13.18 -10.50
N ALA A 278 6.39 -13.27 -9.20
CA ALA A 278 6.34 -12.11 -8.33
C ALA A 278 7.74 -11.49 -8.14
N LEU A 279 8.77 -12.32 -7.98
CA LEU A 279 10.16 -11.86 -7.83
C LEU A 279 10.79 -11.40 -9.13
N SER A 280 10.32 -11.86 -10.29
CA SER A 280 10.85 -11.41 -11.59
C SER A 280 10.67 -9.91 -11.81
N MET A 281 9.64 -9.31 -11.21
CA MET A 281 9.44 -7.86 -11.24
C MET A 281 10.49 -7.11 -10.41
N LEU A 282 10.96 -7.73 -9.32
CA LEU A 282 11.99 -7.16 -8.43
C LEU A 282 13.39 -7.33 -8.99
N LEU A 283 13.72 -8.52 -9.47
CA LEU A 283 15.07 -8.89 -9.89
C LEU A 283 15.34 -8.63 -11.38
N GLY A 284 14.29 -8.43 -12.19
CA GLY A 284 14.42 -8.19 -13.62
C GLY A 284 15.22 -9.28 -14.32
N ARG A 285 16.25 -8.88 -15.09
CA ARG A 285 17.14 -9.78 -15.86
C ARG A 285 17.90 -10.79 -15.01
N PHE A 286 18.08 -10.54 -13.72
CA PHE A 286 18.83 -11.43 -12.81
C PHE A 286 17.98 -12.56 -12.23
N THR A 287 16.66 -12.50 -12.34
CA THR A 287 15.72 -13.50 -11.81
C THR A 287 16.08 -14.94 -12.12
N PRO A 288 16.42 -15.32 -13.37
CA PRO A 288 16.70 -16.71 -13.70
C PRO A 288 17.90 -17.30 -12.95
N VAL A 289 18.90 -16.46 -12.67
CA VAL A 289 20.11 -16.89 -11.93
C VAL A 289 19.77 -17.11 -10.46
N TYR A 290 19.16 -16.12 -9.81
CA TYR A 290 18.82 -16.19 -8.40
C TYR A 290 17.92 -17.37 -8.05
N MET A 291 16.86 -17.55 -8.84
CA MET A 291 15.83 -18.53 -8.53
C MET A 291 16.26 -19.98 -8.68
N ARG A 292 17.32 -20.23 -9.45
CA ARG A 292 17.82 -21.59 -9.66
C ARG A 292 18.84 -22.02 -8.63
N VAL A 293 19.60 -21.07 -8.08
CA VAL A 293 20.82 -21.39 -7.33
C VAL A 293 20.88 -20.80 -5.93
N ALA A 294 19.98 -19.84 -5.61
CA ALA A 294 19.98 -19.23 -4.29
C ALA A 294 19.65 -20.26 -3.20
N ASP A 295 20.54 -20.39 -2.21
CA ASP A 295 20.44 -21.29 -1.05
C ASP A 295 20.27 -20.51 0.27
N GLY A 296 20.12 -19.20 0.17
CA GLY A 296 20.02 -18.32 1.32
C GLY A 296 19.50 -16.95 0.95
N THR A 297 19.93 -15.95 1.71
CA THR A 297 19.52 -14.57 1.52
C THR A 297 20.04 -14.02 0.19
N THR A 298 19.15 -13.30 -0.49
CA THR A 298 19.47 -12.43 -1.62
C THR A 298 19.23 -10.98 -1.21
N ALA A 299 20.18 -10.10 -1.47
CA ALA A 299 20.05 -8.68 -1.21
C ALA A 299 20.40 -7.86 -2.47
N LEU A 300 19.73 -6.72 -2.62
CA LEU A 300 20.02 -5.70 -3.62
C LEU A 300 20.17 -4.37 -2.88
N PHE A 301 21.15 -3.59 -3.25
CA PHE A 301 21.26 -2.21 -2.79
C PHE A 301 21.68 -1.28 -3.94
N ALA A 302 21.36 0.00 -3.76
CA ALA A 302 21.64 1.01 -4.76
C ALA A 302 21.87 2.38 -4.15
N MET A 303 22.74 3.14 -4.85
CA MET A 303 23.10 4.50 -4.51
C MET A 303 23.09 5.36 -5.77
N PRO A 304 22.57 6.60 -5.69
CA PRO A 304 22.69 7.53 -6.82
C PRO A 304 24.12 8.07 -6.87
N VAL A 305 24.73 8.05 -8.06
CA VAL A 305 26.06 8.63 -8.33
C VAL A 305 26.01 9.68 -9.43
N GLY A 306 24.97 9.69 -10.25
CA GLY A 306 24.69 10.73 -11.22
C GLY A 306 24.11 12.00 -10.61
N ASP A 307 23.97 13.04 -11.42
CA ASP A 307 23.20 14.22 -11.04
C ASP A 307 21.69 13.92 -10.95
N ALA A 308 20.92 14.88 -10.44
CA ALA A 308 19.49 14.68 -10.21
C ALA A 308 18.70 14.40 -11.51
N GLU A 309 19.15 14.94 -12.64
CA GLU A 309 18.49 14.79 -13.94
C GLU A 309 18.76 13.38 -14.51
N ALA A 310 20.00 12.93 -14.44
CA ALA A 310 20.40 11.57 -14.83
C ALA A 310 19.69 10.50 -13.97
N VAL A 311 19.62 10.71 -12.65
CA VAL A 311 18.93 9.80 -11.72
C VAL A 311 17.43 9.77 -11.99
N ALA A 312 16.79 10.91 -12.25
CA ALA A 312 15.37 11.00 -12.57
C ALA A 312 15.04 10.30 -13.90
N ALA A 313 15.96 10.38 -14.87
CA ALA A 313 15.82 9.74 -16.17
C ALA A 313 16.19 8.24 -16.14
N ASP A 314 16.73 7.70 -15.04
CA ASP A 314 17.30 6.35 -14.93
C ASP A 314 18.38 6.10 -15.98
N ALA A 315 19.22 7.13 -16.20
CA ALA A 315 20.26 7.13 -17.23
C ALA A 315 21.35 6.10 -16.93
N PRO A 316 21.99 5.52 -17.95
CA PRO A 316 23.13 4.63 -17.75
C PRO A 316 24.23 5.30 -16.91
N GLY A 317 24.75 4.58 -15.92
CA GLY A 317 25.78 5.09 -15.02
C GLY A 317 25.30 6.04 -13.91
N ALA A 318 24.02 6.35 -13.84
CA ALA A 318 23.45 7.21 -12.79
C ALA A 318 23.35 6.52 -11.41
N TRP A 319 23.52 5.21 -11.36
CA TRP A 319 23.37 4.41 -10.17
C TRP A 319 24.50 3.41 -9.97
N ASP A 320 25.05 3.36 -8.76
CA ASP A 320 25.75 2.18 -8.28
C ASP A 320 24.72 1.18 -7.78
N VAL A 321 24.74 -0.02 -8.34
CA VAL A 321 23.81 -1.09 -7.96
C VAL A 321 24.60 -2.34 -7.67
N ALA A 322 24.27 -3.05 -6.62
CA ALA A 322 24.80 -4.38 -6.39
C ALA A 322 23.74 -5.36 -5.90
N THR A 323 23.96 -6.61 -6.23
CA THR A 323 23.20 -7.74 -5.73
C THR A 323 24.15 -8.75 -5.12
N ILE A 324 23.75 -9.30 -3.99
CA ILE A 324 24.46 -10.36 -3.28
C ILE A 324 23.50 -11.53 -3.14
N THR A 325 23.96 -12.73 -3.50
CA THR A 325 23.16 -13.95 -3.39
C THR A 325 24.00 -15.05 -2.77
N ARG A 326 23.51 -15.65 -1.69
CA ARG A 326 24.12 -16.85 -1.13
C ARG A 326 23.76 -18.06 -1.99
N VAL A 327 24.78 -18.81 -2.39
CA VAL A 327 24.65 -20.01 -3.23
C VAL A 327 25.45 -21.17 -2.64
N PRO A 328 25.11 -22.44 -2.97
CA PRO A 328 25.98 -23.58 -2.62
C PRO A 328 27.36 -23.41 -3.25
N SER A 329 28.42 -23.79 -2.52
CA SER A 329 29.81 -23.68 -3.00
C SER A 329 30.07 -24.37 -4.34
N SER A 330 29.35 -25.47 -4.60
CA SER A 330 29.47 -26.25 -5.83
C SER A 330 28.98 -25.54 -7.09
N VAL A 331 28.23 -24.43 -6.97
CA VAL A 331 27.65 -23.71 -8.12
C VAL A 331 28.17 -22.27 -8.26
N VAL A 332 29.09 -21.83 -7.41
CA VAL A 332 29.64 -20.46 -7.43
C VAL A 332 30.17 -20.06 -8.81
N ASP A 333 31.00 -20.89 -9.41
CA ASP A 333 31.62 -20.58 -10.72
C ASP A 333 30.58 -20.53 -11.86
N SER A 334 29.60 -21.45 -11.83
CA SER A 334 28.51 -21.45 -12.82
C SER A 334 27.61 -20.23 -12.66
N CYS A 335 27.38 -19.78 -11.43
CA CYS A 335 26.61 -18.58 -11.13
C CYS A 335 27.30 -17.32 -11.67
N LEU A 336 28.62 -17.17 -11.46
CA LEU A 336 29.38 -16.07 -12.01
C LEU A 336 29.36 -16.05 -13.56
N HIS A 337 29.47 -17.21 -14.21
CA HIS A 337 29.34 -17.33 -15.66
C HIS A 337 27.95 -16.89 -16.17
N GLN A 338 26.87 -17.33 -15.50
CA GLN A 338 25.52 -16.95 -15.87
C GLN A 338 25.26 -15.44 -15.69
N TYR A 339 25.88 -14.82 -14.69
CA TYR A 339 25.81 -13.36 -14.54
C TYR A 339 26.49 -12.65 -15.71
N ALA A 340 27.68 -13.07 -16.09
CA ALA A 340 28.41 -12.51 -17.24
C ALA A 340 27.60 -12.64 -18.55
N GLU A 341 27.05 -13.81 -18.80
CA GLU A 341 26.18 -14.06 -19.97
C GLU A 341 24.91 -13.20 -19.96
N SER A 342 24.26 -13.07 -18.82
CA SER A 342 23.04 -12.27 -18.69
C SER A 342 23.28 -10.78 -18.90
N ALA A 343 24.48 -10.31 -18.59
CA ALA A 343 24.92 -8.93 -18.84
C ALA A 343 25.46 -8.70 -20.28
N GLY A 344 25.60 -9.75 -21.09
CA GLY A 344 26.21 -9.66 -22.43
C GLY A 344 27.67 -9.25 -22.39
N ALA A 345 28.38 -9.59 -21.32
CA ALA A 345 29.68 -9.02 -20.97
C ALA A 345 30.86 -9.91 -21.36
N GLN A 346 31.95 -9.29 -21.78
CA GLN A 346 33.26 -9.98 -21.86
C GLN A 346 33.87 -10.02 -20.45
N VAL A 347 34.28 -11.22 -20.04
CA VAL A 347 34.76 -11.47 -18.68
C VAL A 347 36.28 -11.32 -18.61
N TYR A 348 36.77 -10.44 -17.76
CA TYR A 348 38.19 -10.23 -17.47
C TYR A 348 38.42 -10.46 -15.98
N LYS A 349 39.50 -11.16 -15.62
CA LYS A 349 39.90 -11.40 -14.23
C LYS A 349 40.64 -10.18 -13.68
N ILE A 350 40.23 -9.68 -12.52
CA ILE A 350 40.84 -8.57 -11.80
C ILE A 350 41.39 -9.07 -10.47
N GLY A 351 42.73 -9.04 -10.30
CA GLY A 351 43.39 -9.40 -9.05
C GLY A 351 43.30 -10.88 -8.68
N ASP A 352 43.63 -11.21 -7.44
CA ASP A 352 43.69 -12.58 -6.90
C ASP A 352 42.33 -13.12 -6.47
N SER A 353 41.31 -12.27 -6.27
CA SER A 353 39.94 -12.68 -5.99
C SER A 353 39.26 -13.19 -7.27
N LEU A 354 38.25 -14.03 -7.14
CA LEU A 354 37.41 -14.50 -8.24
C LEU A 354 36.60 -13.38 -8.91
N SER A 355 36.90 -12.13 -8.61
CA SER A 355 36.23 -10.96 -9.22
C SER A 355 36.59 -10.87 -10.69
N THR A 356 35.56 -10.69 -11.51
CA THR A 356 35.70 -10.47 -12.96
C THR A 356 35.12 -9.12 -13.32
N TYR A 357 35.66 -8.49 -14.36
CA TYR A 357 35.23 -7.17 -14.82
C TYR A 357 34.74 -7.27 -16.25
N SER A 358 33.76 -6.49 -16.57
CA SER A 358 33.28 -6.27 -17.92
C SER A 358 32.94 -4.80 -18.12
N ASP A 359 33.25 -4.27 -19.29
CA ASP A 359 32.85 -2.94 -19.73
C ASP A 359 31.79 -3.11 -20.83
N ASN A 360 30.60 -2.60 -20.58
CA ASN A 360 29.47 -2.65 -21.51
C ASN A 360 29.09 -1.23 -21.97
N GLY A 361 30.06 -0.54 -22.54
CA GLY A 361 29.91 0.81 -23.04
C GLY A 361 29.90 1.87 -21.92
N ASN A 362 28.73 2.24 -21.41
CA ASN A 362 28.59 3.26 -20.38
C ASN A 362 28.51 2.71 -18.95
N GLU A 363 28.39 1.39 -18.78
CA GLU A 363 28.29 0.74 -17.47
C GLU A 363 29.43 -0.27 -17.28
N ARG A 364 30.07 -0.22 -16.13
CA ARG A 364 31.08 -1.19 -15.70
C ARG A 364 30.46 -2.23 -14.81
N CYS A 365 30.52 -3.50 -15.20
CA CYS A 365 29.99 -4.60 -14.45
C CYS A 365 31.08 -5.38 -13.73
N TYR A 366 30.89 -5.67 -12.45
CA TYR A 366 31.81 -6.41 -11.61
C TYR A 366 31.14 -7.68 -11.10
N PHE A 367 31.89 -8.79 -11.14
CA PHE A 367 31.43 -10.09 -10.64
C PHE A 367 32.43 -10.61 -9.64
N GLY A 368 32.00 -11.23 -8.57
CA GLY A 368 32.91 -11.79 -7.59
C GLY A 368 32.25 -12.84 -6.72
N ALA A 369 33.08 -13.62 -6.03
CA ALA A 369 32.66 -14.55 -5.01
C ALA A 369 33.46 -14.34 -3.74
N TYR A 370 32.78 -14.35 -2.59
CA TYR A 370 33.32 -14.24 -1.25
C TYR A 370 32.79 -15.40 -0.43
N GLY A 371 33.47 -16.55 -0.49
CA GLY A 371 32.94 -17.81 0.01
C GLY A 371 31.72 -18.25 -0.82
N ASN A 372 30.58 -18.37 -0.18
CA ASN A 372 29.32 -18.75 -0.85
C ASN A 372 28.48 -17.54 -1.32
N ASP A 373 28.95 -16.32 -1.05
CA ASP A 373 28.23 -15.11 -1.47
C ASP A 373 28.73 -14.66 -2.83
N VAL A 374 27.86 -14.71 -3.85
CA VAL A 374 28.13 -14.25 -5.20
C VAL A 374 27.61 -12.84 -5.35
N VAL A 375 28.50 -11.95 -5.80
CA VAL A 375 28.24 -10.52 -5.95
C VAL A 375 28.23 -10.15 -7.43
N PHE A 376 27.22 -9.40 -7.83
CA PHE A 376 27.19 -8.65 -9.08
C PHE A 376 27.04 -7.17 -8.76
N ALA A 377 27.89 -6.33 -9.32
CA ALA A 377 27.83 -4.88 -9.09
C ALA A 377 28.00 -4.12 -10.42
N VAL A 378 27.36 -2.95 -10.50
CA VAL A 378 27.41 -2.03 -11.64
C VAL A 378 28.04 -0.73 -11.16
N ASN A 379 28.96 -0.20 -11.97
CA ASN A 379 29.78 1.00 -11.81
C ASN A 379 30.84 0.94 -10.70
N ARG A 380 30.60 0.32 -9.56
CA ARG A 380 31.53 0.24 -8.43
C ARG A 380 31.73 -1.20 -7.95
N PRO A 381 32.97 -1.68 -7.78
CA PRO A 381 33.21 -2.98 -7.18
C PRO A 381 32.81 -2.95 -5.71
N ILE A 382 32.25 -4.05 -5.22
CA ILE A 382 31.81 -4.21 -3.83
C ILE A 382 32.69 -5.25 -3.15
N SER A 383 33.20 -4.94 -1.96
CA SER A 383 33.94 -5.84 -1.08
C SER A 383 33.23 -6.01 0.26
N PRO A 384 33.51 -7.09 1.03
CA PRO A 384 32.85 -7.35 2.31
C PRO A 384 33.43 -6.54 3.48
N ASP A 385 33.86 -5.31 3.25
CA ASP A 385 34.63 -4.53 4.23
C ASP A 385 33.74 -3.56 5.05
N TYR A 386 32.45 -3.56 4.82
CA TYR A 386 31.53 -2.67 5.53
C TYR A 386 31.12 -3.26 6.87
N VAL A 387 31.38 -2.50 7.94
CA VAL A 387 30.88 -2.81 9.29
C VAL A 387 29.50 -2.19 9.43
N ASN A 388 28.46 -2.91 9.03
CA ASN A 388 27.10 -2.46 9.23
C ASN A 388 26.56 -3.05 10.54
N SER A 389 26.25 -2.18 11.51
CA SER A 389 25.75 -2.55 12.85
C SER A 389 24.25 -2.87 12.89
N GLY A 390 23.53 -2.76 11.78
CA GLY A 390 22.07 -2.91 11.70
C GLY A 390 21.55 -4.35 11.71
N GLY A 391 22.35 -5.33 12.16
CA GLY A 391 21.95 -6.75 12.14
C GLY A 391 20.67 -7.07 12.91
N ASP A 392 20.43 -6.39 14.02
CA ASP A 392 19.24 -6.60 14.86
C ASP A 392 17.95 -6.17 14.16
N ASP A 393 18.03 -5.19 13.25
CA ASP A 393 16.90 -4.72 12.47
C ASP A 393 16.37 -5.73 11.45
N PHE A 394 17.10 -6.81 11.18
CA PHE A 394 16.71 -7.84 10.21
C PHE A 394 16.29 -9.16 10.87
N GLN A 395 16.45 -9.28 12.19
CA GLN A 395 16.15 -10.51 12.91
C GLN A 395 14.67 -10.91 12.79
N GLY A 396 14.41 -12.16 12.45
CA GLY A 396 13.06 -12.71 12.27
C GLY A 396 12.31 -12.20 11.04
N ARG A 397 12.93 -11.35 10.21
CA ARG A 397 12.33 -10.84 8.98
C ARG A 397 12.63 -11.78 7.81
N ARG A 398 11.71 -11.84 6.87
CA ARG A 398 11.76 -12.70 5.68
C ARG A 398 11.95 -11.91 4.40
N LEU A 399 11.46 -10.67 4.37
CA LEU A 399 11.72 -9.67 3.34
C LEU A 399 11.84 -8.32 4.03
N VAL A 400 12.80 -7.52 3.59
CA VAL A 400 12.98 -6.12 4.01
C VAL A 400 13.20 -5.27 2.76
N MET A 401 12.61 -4.09 2.77
CA MET A 401 12.99 -3.02 1.87
C MET A 401 13.12 -1.74 2.68
N ASN A 402 14.27 -1.10 2.55
CA ASN A 402 14.56 0.20 3.13
C ASN A 402 14.91 1.16 2.01
N VAL A 403 14.27 2.33 2.01
CA VAL A 403 14.59 3.46 1.14
C VAL A 403 14.85 4.66 2.03
N ASN A 404 16.00 5.28 1.88
CA ASN A 404 16.38 6.47 2.62
C ASN A 404 16.73 7.59 1.63
N ILE A 405 16.01 8.70 1.73
CA ILE A 405 16.16 9.88 0.87
C ILE A 405 16.37 11.08 1.77
N PRO A 406 17.61 11.33 2.24
CA PRO A 406 17.89 12.47 3.09
C PRO A 406 17.56 13.81 2.42
N LEU A 407 17.20 14.80 3.23
CA LEU A 407 17.02 16.18 2.78
C LEU A 407 18.32 16.70 2.11
N GLY A 408 18.19 17.37 0.97
CA GLY A 408 19.32 17.85 0.18
C GLY A 408 20.02 16.81 -0.68
N SER A 409 19.62 15.53 -0.62
CA SER A 409 20.20 14.45 -1.44
C SER A 409 19.91 14.60 -2.93
N VAL A 410 20.66 13.88 -3.75
CA VAL A 410 20.41 13.80 -5.20
C VAL A 410 19.04 13.20 -5.47
N LEU A 411 18.65 12.18 -4.71
CA LEU A 411 17.33 11.53 -4.84
C LEU A 411 16.18 12.47 -4.53
N GLN A 412 16.29 13.27 -3.47
CA GLN A 412 15.28 14.26 -3.12
C GLN A 412 15.03 15.23 -4.29
N ARG A 413 16.12 15.75 -4.89
CA ARG A 413 16.02 16.66 -6.04
C ARG A 413 15.51 15.96 -7.29
N ALA A 414 15.98 14.73 -7.58
CA ALA A 414 15.53 13.94 -8.73
C ALA A 414 14.04 13.61 -8.69
N TRP A 415 13.53 13.38 -7.50
CA TRP A 415 12.11 13.05 -7.30
C TRP A 415 11.25 14.26 -6.93
N ARG A 416 11.84 15.44 -6.84
CA ARG A 416 11.15 16.70 -6.51
C ARG A 416 10.35 16.60 -5.22
N LEU A 417 10.98 16.06 -4.18
CA LEU A 417 10.38 15.96 -2.86
C LEU A 417 10.62 17.25 -2.08
N ASP A 418 9.62 17.69 -1.34
CA ASP A 418 9.72 18.90 -0.49
C ASP A 418 10.49 18.61 0.80
N SER A 419 10.60 17.35 1.23
CA SER A 419 11.28 16.90 2.44
C SER A 419 12.14 15.66 2.19
N GLY A 420 12.99 15.31 3.15
CA GLY A 420 13.57 13.97 3.22
C GLY A 420 12.49 12.91 3.50
N LEU A 421 12.75 11.67 3.12
CA LEU A 421 11.81 10.57 3.20
C LEU A 421 12.53 9.30 3.59
N THR A 422 12.02 8.59 4.58
CA THR A 422 12.40 7.21 4.89
C THR A 422 11.20 6.29 4.66
N PHE A 423 11.43 5.20 3.93
CA PHE A 423 10.43 4.20 3.66
C PHE A 423 10.95 2.82 4.01
N ASN A 424 10.23 2.10 4.88
CA ASN A 424 10.61 0.78 5.36
C ASN A 424 9.46 -0.20 5.16
N VAL A 425 9.76 -1.38 4.61
CA VAL A 425 8.84 -2.52 4.55
C VAL A 425 9.52 -3.72 5.21
N SER A 426 8.78 -4.44 6.03
CA SER A 426 9.25 -5.68 6.67
C SER A 426 8.18 -6.74 6.63
N LEU A 427 8.55 -7.93 6.13
CA LEU A 427 7.70 -9.10 6.14
C LEU A 427 8.23 -10.09 7.18
N TYR A 428 7.37 -10.51 8.08
CA TYR A 428 7.57 -11.57 9.07
C TYR A 428 6.77 -12.83 8.67
N ALA A 429 6.80 -13.85 9.49
CA ALA A 429 6.04 -15.08 9.24
C ALA A 429 4.53 -14.84 9.09
N CYS A 430 3.95 -13.98 9.93
CA CYS A 430 2.51 -13.76 10.04
C CYS A 430 2.11 -12.29 9.89
N ARG A 431 3.04 -11.39 9.56
CA ARG A 431 2.81 -9.95 9.57
C ARG A 431 3.65 -9.26 8.51
N LEU A 432 3.05 -8.30 7.81
CA LEU A 432 3.76 -7.34 6.97
C LEU A 432 3.58 -5.96 7.57
N THR A 433 4.67 -5.21 7.71
CA THR A 433 4.63 -3.81 8.15
C THR A 433 5.25 -2.93 7.08
N ALA A 434 4.69 -1.73 6.90
CA ALA A 434 5.32 -0.67 6.13
C ALA A 434 5.23 0.65 6.89
N CYS A 435 6.23 1.51 6.74
CA CYS A 435 6.27 2.82 7.39
C CYS A 435 6.90 3.83 6.43
N ILE A 436 6.24 4.97 6.26
CA ILE A 436 6.79 6.15 5.59
C ILE A 436 6.95 7.23 6.65
N SER A 437 8.14 7.78 6.78
CA SER A 437 8.44 8.91 7.67
C SER A 437 9.01 10.06 6.85
N PHE A 438 8.68 11.28 7.24
CA PHE A 438 9.13 12.51 6.57
C PHE A 438 10.05 13.29 7.50
N ASP A 439 11.20 13.76 6.96
CA ASP A 439 12.16 14.60 7.67
C ASP A 439 11.72 16.08 7.62
N ASN A 440 10.53 16.36 8.17
CA ASN A 440 10.03 17.72 8.30
C ASN A 440 9.24 17.88 9.61
N ASP A 441 9.21 19.09 10.13
CA ASP A 441 8.43 19.44 11.33
C ASP A 441 6.96 19.77 10.99
N SER A 442 6.43 19.27 9.88
CA SER A 442 5.06 19.62 9.45
C SER A 442 4.00 19.10 10.41
N GLY A 443 4.27 17.97 11.07
CA GLY A 443 3.30 17.24 11.88
C GLY A 443 2.11 16.71 11.08
N ARG A 444 2.19 16.71 9.73
CA ARG A 444 1.10 16.39 8.80
C ARG A 444 1.51 15.34 7.76
N PRO A 445 1.95 14.15 8.16
CA PRO A 445 2.56 13.17 7.26
C PRO A 445 1.59 12.68 6.16
N LEU A 446 0.29 12.69 6.41
CA LEU A 446 -0.70 12.33 5.38
C LEU A 446 -0.77 13.42 4.29
N ALA A 447 -0.70 14.69 4.65
CA ALA A 447 -0.63 15.79 3.67
C ALA A 447 0.64 15.70 2.82
N ASP A 448 1.79 15.43 3.46
CA ASP A 448 3.07 15.27 2.77
C ASP A 448 3.06 14.05 1.85
N LEU A 449 2.49 12.93 2.30
CA LEU A 449 2.27 11.74 1.47
C LEU A 449 1.43 12.07 0.22
N LEU A 450 0.31 12.76 0.39
CA LEU A 450 -0.59 13.14 -0.71
C LEU A 450 0.00 14.16 -1.69
N ARG A 451 1.03 14.91 -1.27
CA ARG A 451 1.76 15.87 -2.12
C ARG A 451 2.88 15.21 -2.94
N LEU A 452 3.29 13.97 -2.63
CA LEU A 452 4.31 13.29 -3.41
C LEU A 452 3.91 13.23 -4.89
N PRO A 453 4.82 13.57 -5.84
CA PRO A 453 4.50 13.61 -7.27
C PRO A 453 3.94 12.31 -7.83
N MET A 454 4.36 11.18 -7.25
CA MET A 454 3.88 9.85 -7.65
C MET A 454 2.40 9.62 -7.32
N PHE A 455 1.85 10.25 -6.28
CA PHE A 455 0.42 10.23 -6.00
C PHE A 455 -0.35 11.04 -7.05
N TYR A 456 0.21 12.16 -7.47
CA TYR A 456 -0.37 12.98 -8.51
C TYR A 456 -0.43 12.24 -9.86
N ASP A 457 0.70 11.65 -10.28
CA ASP A 457 0.79 10.88 -11.52
C ASP A 457 -0.11 9.62 -11.52
N ALA A 458 -0.21 8.92 -10.40
CA ALA A 458 -1.06 7.74 -10.28
C ALA A 458 -2.54 8.11 -10.39
N HIS A 459 -2.96 9.21 -9.78
CA HIS A 459 -4.33 9.72 -9.84
C HIS A 459 -4.71 10.20 -11.26
N GLU A 460 -3.84 10.96 -11.93
CA GLU A 460 -4.08 11.44 -13.29
C GLU A 460 -4.08 10.30 -14.32
N ARG A 461 -3.24 9.29 -14.15
CA ARG A 461 -3.26 8.09 -15.01
C ARG A 461 -4.49 7.24 -14.76
N PHE A 462 -4.95 7.14 -13.52
CA PHE A 462 -6.19 6.44 -13.20
C PHE A 462 -7.40 7.14 -13.86
N LYS A 463 -7.49 8.48 -13.78
CA LYS A 463 -8.49 9.26 -14.50
C LYS A 463 -8.44 9.00 -16.01
N ALA A 464 -7.25 9.05 -16.61
CA ALA A 464 -7.06 8.82 -18.03
C ALA A 464 -7.47 7.40 -18.49
N HIS A 465 -7.30 6.38 -17.62
CA HIS A 465 -7.73 5.00 -17.91
C HIS A 465 -9.21 4.77 -17.62
N ALA A 466 -9.79 5.51 -16.68
CA ALA A 466 -11.21 5.43 -16.36
C ALA A 466 -12.11 6.24 -17.29
N GLY A 467 -11.53 7.01 -18.23
CA GLY A 467 -12.29 7.86 -19.17
C GLY A 467 -13.00 9.02 -18.48
N LEU A 468 -12.48 9.49 -17.34
CA LEU A 468 -13.02 10.59 -16.53
C LEU A 468 -12.26 11.89 -16.79
#